data_2a3c035e89e9cdc181c5faf283dcca4e
#
_entry.id   2a3c035e89e9cdc181c5faf283dcca4e
#
_cell.length_a   1.000
_cell.length_b   1.000
_cell.length_c   1.000
_cell.angle_alpha   90.00
_cell.angle_beta   90.00
_cell.angle_gamma   90.00
#
_symmetry.space_group_name_H-M   'P 1'
#
loop_
_entity.id
_entity.type
_entity.pdbx_description
1 polymer ?
#
loop_
_entity_poly.entity_id
_entity_poly.type
_entity_poly.pdbx_seq_one_letter_code
_entity_poly.pdbx_strand_id
1 'polypeptide(L)'
;MDKKYNSGQWSQARFNSFIKSALRSASVRWPPRYTVLNEAFVEKGINPATGRVAKLFRCNGCGEIFPQSQIDINHIEPVVPVEGFDSWDGVIRRMFCEKEGMEALCKPCHKRITKEENSSRKEYKTNAKE
;
A
#
# COMPACT_ATOMS: atom_id res chain seq x y z
N MET A 1 26.37 6.95 14.92
CA MET A 1 25.46 7.33 13.84
C MET A 1 25.08 8.79 13.96
N ASP A 2 25.18 9.49 12.86
CA ASP A 2 24.84 10.90 12.86
C ASP A 2 23.36 11.11 13.06
N LYS A 3 23.02 11.88 14.10
CA LYS A 3 21.67 12.33 14.36
C LYS A 3 21.58 13.79 13.95
N LYS A 4 20.94 14.04 12.81
CA LYS A 4 20.91 15.37 12.19
C LYS A 4 19.62 16.14 12.38
N TYR A 5 18.56 15.46 12.88
CA TYR A 5 17.23 16.03 12.93
C TYR A 5 16.73 16.12 14.36
N ASN A 6 15.72 16.97 14.58
CA ASN A 6 15.11 17.19 15.88
C ASN A 6 16.17 17.54 16.94
N SER A 7 16.92 18.61 16.65
CA SER A 7 17.98 19.11 17.55
C SER A 7 18.99 18.01 17.91
N GLY A 8 19.36 17.18 16.94
CA GLY A 8 20.36 16.15 17.13
C GLY A 8 19.85 14.88 17.80
N GLN A 9 18.53 14.71 17.93
CA GLN A 9 17.97 13.55 18.60
C GLN A 9 17.59 12.42 17.62
N TRP A 10 17.34 12.75 16.34
CA TRP A 10 16.86 11.79 15.35
C TRP A 10 17.90 11.49 14.29
N SER A 11 18.03 10.20 13.96
CA SER A 11 18.81 9.74 12.81
C SER A 11 18.06 10.02 11.50
N GLN A 12 18.76 9.88 10.39
CA GLN A 12 18.15 9.96 9.05
C GLN A 12 17.03 8.93 8.89
N ALA A 13 17.26 7.69 9.39
CA ALA A 13 16.26 6.62 9.28
C ALA A 13 14.98 6.98 10.02
N ARG A 14 15.10 7.54 11.21
CA ARG A 14 13.94 7.95 12.00
C ARG A 14 13.18 9.09 11.34
N PHE A 15 13.92 10.07 10.81
CA PHE A 15 13.32 11.18 10.06
C PHE A 15 12.57 10.68 8.85
N ASN A 16 13.17 9.78 8.06
CA ASN A 16 12.53 9.21 6.88
C ASN A 16 11.26 8.45 7.24
N SER A 17 11.28 7.66 8.33
CA SER A 17 10.10 6.93 8.79
C SER A 17 8.97 7.87 9.19
N PHE A 18 9.31 8.96 9.87
CA PHE A 18 8.34 9.97 10.29
C PHE A 18 7.66 10.61 9.08
N ILE A 19 8.44 11.00 8.07
CA ILE A 19 7.90 11.62 6.85
C ILE A 19 7.05 10.61 6.07
N LYS A 20 7.52 9.37 5.91
CA LYS A 20 6.74 8.33 5.22
C LYS A 20 5.40 8.09 5.91
N SER A 21 5.39 8.06 7.23
CA SER A 21 4.16 7.87 8.00
C SER A 21 3.16 9.00 7.75
N ALA A 22 3.63 10.25 7.72
CA ALA A 22 2.79 11.41 7.42
C ALA A 22 2.22 11.34 6.00
N LEU A 23 3.04 10.96 5.04
CA LEU A 23 2.61 10.80 3.65
C LEU A 23 1.58 9.69 3.51
N ARG A 24 1.78 8.56 4.19
CA ARG A 24 0.81 7.45 4.17
C ARG A 24 -0.53 7.85 4.76
N SER A 25 -0.52 8.62 5.84
CA SER A 25 -1.76 9.16 6.42
C SER A 25 -2.51 10.04 5.42
N ALA A 26 -1.79 10.88 4.71
CA ALA A 26 -2.39 11.73 3.68
C ALA A 26 -2.91 10.91 2.50
N SER A 27 -2.18 9.84 2.13
CA SER A 27 -2.49 9.05 0.94
C SER A 27 -3.83 8.32 1.03
N VAL A 28 -4.34 8.05 2.23
CA VAL A 28 -5.66 7.40 2.36
C VAL A 28 -6.78 8.27 1.81
N ARG A 29 -6.53 9.59 1.68
CA ARG A 29 -7.49 10.55 1.14
C ARG A 29 -7.20 10.91 -0.33
N TRP A 30 -6.23 10.27 -0.95
CA TRP A 30 -5.85 10.52 -2.35
C TRP A 30 -7.00 10.10 -3.26
N PRO A 31 -7.59 11.04 -4.05
CA PRO A 31 -8.80 10.75 -4.81
C PRO A 31 -8.75 9.55 -5.76
N PRO A 32 -7.64 9.28 -6.49
CA PRO A 32 -7.60 8.10 -7.34
C PRO A 32 -7.83 6.77 -6.62
N ARG A 33 -7.57 6.69 -5.31
CA ARG A 33 -7.87 5.48 -4.52
C ARG A 33 -9.37 5.19 -4.51
N TYR A 34 -10.18 6.24 -4.39
CA TYR A 34 -11.64 6.10 -4.42
C TYR A 34 -12.11 5.71 -5.81
N THR A 35 -11.46 6.21 -6.86
CA THR A 35 -11.77 5.83 -8.23
C THR A 35 -11.54 4.33 -8.44
N VAL A 36 -10.40 3.81 -7.97
CA VAL A 36 -10.08 2.37 -8.06
C VAL A 36 -11.14 1.55 -7.33
N LEU A 37 -11.50 1.97 -6.12
CA LEU A 37 -12.51 1.28 -5.32
C LEU A 37 -13.86 1.30 -6.04
N ASN A 38 -14.28 2.46 -6.53
CA ASN A 38 -15.56 2.60 -7.22
C ASN A 38 -15.63 1.76 -8.49
N GLU A 39 -14.54 1.65 -9.22
CA GLU A 39 -14.49 0.80 -10.42
C GLU A 39 -14.55 -0.69 -10.08
N ALA A 40 -14.15 -1.06 -8.87
CA ALA A 40 -14.25 -2.45 -8.40
C ALA A 40 -15.64 -2.80 -7.86
N PHE A 41 -16.51 -1.81 -7.70
CA PHE A 41 -17.87 -2.02 -7.18
C PHE A 41 -18.67 -2.92 -8.11
N VAL A 42 -19.37 -3.89 -7.53
CA VAL A 42 -20.20 -4.84 -8.27
C VAL A 42 -21.68 -4.59 -8.00
N GLU A 43 -22.08 -4.68 -6.72
CA GLU A 43 -23.47 -4.55 -6.31
C GLU A 43 -23.57 -4.38 -4.80
N LYS A 44 -24.76 -4.05 -4.32
CA LYS A 44 -25.06 -4.13 -2.88
C LYS A 44 -25.56 -5.55 -2.59
N GLY A 45 -25.10 -6.13 -1.48
CA GLY A 45 -25.49 -7.47 -1.08
C GLY A 45 -25.31 -7.64 0.41
N ILE A 46 -25.41 -8.88 0.87
CA ILE A 46 -25.32 -9.18 2.30
C ILE A 46 -23.87 -9.46 2.66
N ASN A 47 -23.36 -8.75 3.68
CA ASN A 47 -22.07 -9.05 4.28
C ASN A 47 -22.22 -10.26 5.19
N PRO A 48 -21.60 -11.42 4.87
CA PRO A 48 -21.77 -12.64 5.67
C PRO A 48 -21.34 -12.47 7.13
N ALA A 49 -20.39 -11.60 7.40
CA ALA A 49 -19.88 -11.40 8.76
C ALA A 49 -20.86 -10.64 9.66
N THR A 50 -21.68 -9.74 9.09
CA THR A 50 -22.59 -8.89 9.87
C THR A 50 -24.06 -9.17 9.59
N GLY A 51 -24.39 -9.84 8.49
CA GLY A 51 -25.77 -10.06 8.05
C GLY A 51 -26.45 -8.80 7.52
N ARG A 52 -25.71 -7.70 7.34
CA ARG A 52 -26.25 -6.42 6.89
C ARG A 52 -25.96 -6.20 5.40
N VAL A 53 -26.76 -5.34 4.78
CA VAL A 53 -26.53 -4.91 3.41
C VAL A 53 -25.25 -4.08 3.38
N ALA A 54 -24.38 -4.37 2.41
CA ALA A 54 -23.12 -3.69 2.23
C ALA A 54 -22.80 -3.57 0.74
N LYS A 55 -21.92 -2.64 0.39
CA LYS A 55 -21.37 -2.57 -0.95
C LYS A 55 -20.36 -3.69 -1.13
N LEU A 56 -20.45 -4.37 -2.26
CA LEU A 56 -19.58 -5.51 -2.59
C LEU A 56 -18.68 -5.14 -3.75
N PHE A 57 -17.42 -5.57 -3.66
CA PHE A 57 -16.36 -5.21 -4.59
C PHE A 57 -15.63 -6.45 -5.06
N ARG A 58 -15.13 -6.41 -6.29
CA ARG A 58 -14.39 -7.53 -6.88
C ARG A 58 -12.89 -7.35 -6.63
N CYS A 59 -12.26 -8.40 -6.12
CA CYS A 59 -10.80 -8.45 -6.00
C CYS A 59 -10.16 -8.61 -7.38
N ASN A 60 -9.22 -7.74 -7.71
CA ASN A 60 -8.52 -7.81 -9.00
C ASN A 60 -7.57 -9.02 -9.08
N GLY A 61 -7.19 -9.57 -7.92
CA GLY A 61 -6.27 -10.71 -7.88
C GLY A 61 -6.97 -12.05 -8.09
N CYS A 62 -7.94 -12.38 -7.25
CA CYS A 62 -8.61 -13.69 -7.30
C CYS A 62 -9.98 -13.65 -8.00
N GLY A 63 -10.51 -12.46 -8.30
CA GLY A 63 -11.80 -12.32 -8.97
C GLY A 63 -13.02 -12.53 -8.09
N GLU A 64 -12.85 -12.88 -6.83
CA GLU A 64 -13.95 -13.08 -5.89
C GLU A 64 -14.51 -11.74 -5.41
N ILE A 65 -15.71 -11.76 -4.86
CA ILE A 65 -16.44 -10.57 -4.43
C ILE A 65 -16.43 -10.49 -2.90
N PHE A 66 -16.13 -9.31 -2.38
CA PHE A 66 -15.99 -9.07 -0.94
C PHE A 66 -16.65 -7.77 -0.52
N PRO A 67 -17.09 -7.65 0.76
CA PRO A 67 -17.53 -6.37 1.30
C PRO A 67 -16.31 -5.42 1.44
N GLN A 68 -16.58 -4.12 1.48
CA GLN A 68 -15.54 -3.09 1.52
C GLN A 68 -14.51 -3.31 2.63
N SER A 69 -14.94 -3.80 3.81
CA SER A 69 -14.05 -4.05 4.93
C SER A 69 -12.97 -5.10 4.64
N GLN A 70 -13.16 -5.92 3.60
CA GLN A 70 -12.23 -6.97 3.21
C GLN A 70 -11.40 -6.60 1.98
N ILE A 71 -11.53 -5.35 1.49
CA ILE A 71 -10.84 -4.87 0.29
C ILE A 71 -9.82 -3.80 0.69
N ASP A 72 -8.60 -3.95 0.20
CA ASP A 72 -7.53 -2.96 0.33
C ASP A 72 -7.16 -2.43 -1.05
N ILE A 73 -6.70 -1.19 -1.09
CA ILE A 73 -6.16 -0.61 -2.33
C ILE A 73 -4.64 -0.79 -2.30
N ASN A 74 -4.13 -1.53 -3.27
CA ASN A 74 -2.71 -1.87 -3.36
C ASN A 74 -2.02 -1.05 -4.44
N HIS A 75 -0.80 -0.57 -4.14
CA HIS A 75 0.06 0.03 -5.15
C HIS A 75 0.71 -1.10 -5.94
N ILE A 76 0.55 -1.07 -7.26
CA ILE A 76 1.10 -2.11 -8.14
C ILE A 76 2.63 -2.05 -8.11
N GLU A 77 3.19 -0.84 -8.24
CA GLU A 77 4.63 -0.63 -8.04
C GLU A 77 4.87 -0.33 -6.57
N PRO A 78 5.75 -1.07 -5.88
CA PRO A 78 6.02 -0.79 -4.46
C PRO A 78 6.44 0.66 -4.25
N VAL A 79 5.86 1.32 -3.25
CA VAL A 79 6.15 2.72 -2.93
C VAL A 79 7.63 2.89 -2.60
N VAL A 80 8.18 1.97 -1.80
CA VAL A 80 9.63 1.87 -1.58
C VAL A 80 10.12 0.68 -2.38
N PRO A 81 11.04 0.88 -3.34
CA PRO A 81 11.55 -0.23 -4.15
C PRO A 81 12.17 -1.34 -3.30
N VAL A 82 12.22 -2.56 -3.84
CA VAL A 82 12.82 -3.70 -3.14
C VAL A 82 14.30 -3.45 -2.84
N GLU A 83 14.96 -2.61 -3.65
CA GLU A 83 16.35 -2.19 -3.46
C GLU A 83 16.51 -1.18 -2.31
N GLY A 84 15.41 -0.65 -1.80
CA GLY A 84 15.40 0.30 -0.70
C GLY A 84 14.99 1.71 -1.13
N PHE A 85 15.03 2.63 -0.18
CA PHE A 85 14.65 4.01 -0.41
C PHE A 85 15.54 4.64 -1.47
N ASP A 86 14.93 5.27 -2.47
CA ASP A 86 15.65 5.94 -3.57
C ASP A 86 15.63 7.47 -3.43
N SER A 87 14.43 8.06 -3.35
CA SER A 87 14.28 9.51 -3.23
C SER A 87 12.87 9.83 -2.77
N TRP A 88 12.70 11.03 -2.18
CA TRP A 88 11.36 11.49 -1.80
C TRP A 88 10.48 11.72 -3.02
N ASP A 89 11.04 12.23 -4.11
CA ASP A 89 10.29 12.40 -5.35
C ASP A 89 9.75 11.05 -5.85
N GLY A 90 10.56 10.01 -5.81
CA GLY A 90 10.15 8.67 -6.20
C GLY A 90 9.05 8.11 -5.31
N VAL A 91 9.22 8.25 -3.99
CA VAL A 91 8.23 7.79 -3.01
C VAL A 91 6.88 8.48 -3.23
N ILE A 92 6.91 9.82 -3.40
CA ILE A 92 5.69 10.61 -3.60
C ILE A 92 5.01 10.20 -4.90
N ARG A 93 5.78 10.07 -5.98
CA ARG A 93 5.25 9.68 -7.29
C ARG A 93 4.54 8.33 -7.24
N ARG A 94 5.13 7.37 -6.54
CA ARG A 94 4.56 6.01 -6.45
C ARG A 94 3.40 5.94 -5.45
N MET A 95 3.47 6.69 -4.35
CA MET A 95 2.41 6.68 -3.35
C MET A 95 1.17 7.44 -3.83
N PHE A 96 1.36 8.58 -4.49
CA PHE A 96 0.27 9.43 -5.00
C PHE A 96 0.17 9.29 -6.52
N CYS A 97 0.07 8.05 -6.97
CA CYS A 97 -0.05 7.73 -8.39
C CYS A 97 -1.50 7.82 -8.84
N GLU A 98 -1.70 7.78 -10.15
CA GLU A 98 -3.04 7.74 -10.73
C GLU A 98 -3.64 6.34 -10.58
N LYS A 99 -4.92 6.19 -10.94
CA LYS A 99 -5.66 4.94 -10.72
C LYS A 99 -5.00 3.72 -11.38
N GLU A 100 -4.33 3.93 -12.50
CA GLU A 100 -3.66 2.85 -13.25
C GLU A 100 -2.51 2.22 -12.46
N GLY A 101 -2.01 2.92 -11.45
CA GLY A 101 -0.94 2.42 -10.58
C GLY A 101 -1.42 1.70 -9.34
N MET A 102 -2.74 1.51 -9.20
CA MET A 102 -3.32 0.88 -8.01
C MET A 102 -4.36 -0.16 -8.42
N GLU A 103 -4.65 -1.07 -7.49
CA GLU A 103 -5.68 -2.10 -7.71
C GLU A 103 -6.38 -2.45 -6.41
N ALA A 104 -7.64 -2.89 -6.52
CA ALA A 104 -8.42 -3.34 -5.37
C ALA A 104 -8.15 -4.83 -5.16
N LEU A 105 -7.72 -5.21 -3.97
CA LEU A 105 -7.40 -6.60 -3.62
C LEU A 105 -8.09 -6.98 -2.32
N CYS A 106 -8.54 -8.24 -2.23
CA CYS A 106 -8.98 -8.76 -0.94
C CYS A 106 -7.77 -8.88 -0.01
N LYS A 107 -8.02 -8.91 1.30
CA LYS A 107 -6.95 -8.98 2.28
C LYS A 107 -6.00 -10.17 2.08
N PRO A 108 -6.48 -11.39 1.80
CA PRO A 108 -5.56 -12.50 1.50
C PRO A 108 -4.66 -12.27 0.29
N CYS A 109 -5.21 -11.73 -0.81
CA CYS A 109 -4.40 -11.43 -2.00
C CYS A 109 -3.37 -10.33 -1.73
N HIS A 110 -3.77 -9.28 -1.02
CA HIS A 110 -2.87 -8.19 -0.64
C HIS A 110 -1.74 -8.71 0.25
N LYS A 111 -2.09 -9.57 1.22
CA LYS A 111 -1.12 -10.17 2.13
C LYS A 111 -0.09 -11.03 1.39
N ARG A 112 -0.55 -11.79 0.39
CA ARG A 112 0.35 -12.62 -0.43
C ARG A 112 1.35 -11.76 -1.19
N ILE A 113 0.89 -10.68 -1.81
CA ILE A 113 1.76 -9.77 -2.56
C ILE A 113 2.76 -9.10 -1.63
N THR A 114 2.32 -8.63 -0.47
CA THR A 114 3.20 -8.02 0.54
C THR A 114 4.28 -9.00 0.98
N LYS A 115 3.92 -10.26 1.17
CA LYS A 115 4.86 -11.32 1.54
C LYS A 115 5.91 -11.52 0.44
N GLU A 116 5.49 -11.55 -0.82
CA GLU A 116 6.39 -11.70 -1.96
C GLU A 116 7.36 -10.52 -2.05
N GLU A 117 6.86 -9.29 -1.87
CA GLU A 117 7.69 -8.09 -1.87
C GLU A 117 8.72 -8.11 -0.75
N ASN A 118 8.31 -8.51 0.44
CA ASN A 118 9.21 -8.61 1.59
C ASN A 118 10.27 -9.68 1.38
N SER A 119 9.92 -10.80 0.75
CA SER A 119 10.88 -11.84 0.39
C SER A 119 11.91 -11.31 -0.61
N SER A 120 11.45 -10.55 -1.60
CA SER A 120 12.35 -9.94 -2.59
C SER A 120 13.29 -8.94 -1.96
N ARG A 121 12.80 -8.13 -1.00
CA ARG A 121 13.64 -7.18 -0.27
C ARG A 121 14.72 -7.88 0.54
N LYS A 122 14.33 -8.95 1.21
CA LYS A 122 15.25 -9.75 2.03
C LYS A 122 16.34 -10.40 1.18
N GLU A 123 15.94 -10.96 0.04
CA GLU A 123 16.84 -11.58 -0.92
C GLU A 123 17.83 -10.57 -1.49
N TYR A 124 17.35 -9.38 -1.85
CA TYR A 124 18.20 -8.30 -2.33
C TYR A 124 19.25 -7.89 -1.29
N LYS A 125 18.85 -7.74 -0.04
CA LYS A 125 19.77 -7.38 1.04
C LYS A 125 20.83 -8.45 1.26
N THR A 126 20.46 -9.72 1.18
CA THR A 126 21.37 -10.84 1.32
C THR A 126 22.40 -10.82 0.20
N ASN A 127 21.96 -10.67 -1.04
CA ASN A 127 22.85 -10.62 -2.20
C ASN A 127 23.77 -9.40 -2.17
N ALA A 128 23.28 -8.26 -1.69
CA ALA A 128 24.07 -7.04 -1.63
C ALA A 128 25.20 -7.12 -0.61
N LYS A 129 25.12 -8.03 0.36
CA LYS A 129 26.16 -8.23 1.37
C LYS A 129 27.31 -9.15 0.89
N GLU A 130 27.09 -9.84 -0.18
CA GLU A 130 28.10 -10.71 -0.79
C GLU A 130 29.01 -9.91 -1.74
#